data_ed1b27e98a5e420db9a6de7738faddfd
#
_entry.id   ed1b27e98a5e420db9a6de7738faddfd
#
_cell.length_a   1.000
_cell.length_b   1.000
_cell.length_c   1.000
_cell.angle_alpha   90.00
_cell.angle_beta   90.00
_cell.angle_gamma   90.00
#
_symmetry.space_group_name_H-M   'P 1'
#
loop_
_entity.id
_entity.type
_entity.pdbx_description
1 polymer ?
#
loop_
_entity_poly.entity_id
_entity_poly.type
_entity_poly.pdbx_seq_one_letter_code
_entity_poly.pdbx_strand_id
1 'polypeptide(L)'
;MEKQTLTFADQEIANRLASRKHFLKDVDQLLDWKRINKLISKVEIRRTSVAGRDAYSAEVMFRIMLVQAWYKLSDYQMEEQLVYNTMFLWFCHLSMENPVPDHSTICRWRGRFSEKRIYEKLLQEINHQLSKHDIRITEGVIVDATLVESHARPRRKEFIETEPVGDDEIPGQTTFQATELTVEESKDPEARWLKKGNKSIYGYKGVAGI
;
A
#
# COMPACT_ATOMS: atom_id res chain seq x y z
N MET A 1 -26.00 14.50 17.18
CA MET A 1 -24.70 13.94 17.58
C MET A 1 -24.75 13.70 19.07
N GLU A 2 -25.07 12.47 19.48
CA GLU A 2 -24.86 12.08 20.87
C GLU A 2 -23.35 12.09 21.11
N LYS A 3 -22.93 12.91 22.07
CA LYS A 3 -21.58 12.83 22.63
C LYS A 3 -21.48 11.47 23.27
N GLN A 4 -20.66 10.57 22.71
CA GLN A 4 -20.26 9.38 23.44
C GLN A 4 -19.74 9.85 24.79
N THR A 5 -20.45 9.51 25.85
CA THR A 5 -19.97 9.75 27.21
C THR A 5 -18.73 8.92 27.39
N LEU A 6 -17.58 9.58 27.54
CA LEU A 6 -16.31 8.91 27.84
C LEU A 6 -16.49 8.14 29.14
N THR A 7 -16.25 6.87 29.09
CA THR A 7 -16.27 6.00 30.27
C THR A 7 -15.02 6.20 31.10
N PHE A 8 -15.01 5.71 32.32
CA PHE A 8 -13.82 5.77 33.17
C PHE A 8 -12.63 5.05 32.51
N ALA A 9 -12.88 3.91 31.83
CA ALA A 9 -11.86 3.18 31.10
C ALA A 9 -11.27 4.01 29.95
N ASP A 10 -12.10 4.71 29.18
CA ASP A 10 -11.66 5.58 28.10
C ASP A 10 -10.81 6.75 28.62
N GLN A 11 -11.15 7.29 29.79
CA GLN A 11 -10.38 8.36 30.42
C GLN A 11 -9.02 7.87 30.89
N GLU A 12 -8.95 6.67 31.47
CA GLU A 12 -7.67 6.07 31.87
C GLU A 12 -6.75 5.81 30.67
N ILE A 13 -7.31 5.33 29.56
CA ILE A 13 -6.57 5.20 28.30
C ILE A 13 -6.04 6.55 27.84
N ALA A 14 -6.89 7.58 27.81
CA ALA A 14 -6.48 8.92 27.41
C ALA A 14 -5.34 9.45 28.29
N ASN A 15 -5.41 9.25 29.60
CA ASN A 15 -4.37 9.64 30.56
C ASN A 15 -3.06 8.87 30.30
N ARG A 16 -3.14 7.56 30.11
CA ARG A 16 -1.97 6.71 29.82
C ARG A 16 -1.32 7.09 28.51
N LEU A 17 -2.10 7.42 27.49
CA LEU A 17 -1.62 7.86 26.20
C LEU A 17 -1.11 9.31 26.22
N ALA A 18 -1.58 10.16 27.12
CA ALA A 18 -1.25 11.60 27.15
C ALA A 18 0.27 11.86 27.18
N SER A 19 1.03 11.08 27.94
CA SER A 19 2.48 11.22 28.09
C SER A 19 3.30 10.66 26.91
N ARG A 20 2.69 9.93 25.97
CA ARG A 20 3.38 9.27 24.88
C ARG A 20 3.25 10.06 23.59
N LYS A 21 4.38 10.33 22.92
CA LYS A 21 4.38 10.86 21.55
C LYS A 21 3.97 9.75 20.58
N HIS A 22 3.08 10.05 19.67
CA HIS A 22 2.64 9.08 18.69
C HIS A 22 2.08 9.78 17.45
N PHE A 23 2.41 9.29 16.28
CA PHE A 23 2.00 9.82 14.97
C PHE A 23 0.49 10.12 14.89
N LEU A 24 -0.38 9.20 15.36
CA LEU A 24 -1.83 9.41 15.31
C LEU A 24 -2.31 10.59 16.14
N LYS A 25 -1.61 10.94 17.23
CA LYS A 25 -1.94 12.14 18.02
C LYS A 25 -1.58 13.42 17.29
N ASP A 26 -0.42 13.41 16.65
CA ASP A 26 0.04 14.56 15.86
C ASP A 26 -0.93 14.80 14.70
N VAL A 27 -1.38 13.74 14.01
CA VAL A 27 -2.39 13.81 12.95
C VAL A 27 -3.75 14.29 13.47
N ASP A 28 -4.19 13.79 14.64
CA ASP A 28 -5.48 14.21 15.22
C ASP A 28 -5.51 15.70 15.54
N GLN A 29 -4.39 16.27 16.00
CA GLN A 29 -4.25 17.69 16.27
C GLN A 29 -4.08 18.52 15.00
N LEU A 30 -3.43 17.98 13.98
CA LEU A 30 -3.13 18.68 12.73
C LEU A 30 -4.37 18.87 11.86
N LEU A 31 -5.27 17.87 11.84
CA LEU A 31 -6.43 17.84 10.96
C LEU A 31 -7.62 18.59 11.55
N ASP A 32 -8.22 19.50 10.75
CA ASP A 32 -9.52 20.10 11.04
C ASP A 32 -10.64 19.12 10.71
N TRP A 33 -10.99 18.31 11.69
CA TRP A 33 -12.04 17.31 11.57
C TRP A 33 -13.43 17.91 11.25
N LYS A 34 -13.68 19.17 11.58
CA LYS A 34 -14.97 19.81 11.25
C LYS A 34 -15.17 19.94 9.74
N ARG A 35 -14.11 20.26 9.01
CA ARG A 35 -14.15 20.34 7.55
C ARG A 35 -14.28 18.96 6.92
N ILE A 36 -13.51 17.98 7.43
CA ILE A 36 -13.58 16.59 7.00
C ILE A 36 -15.01 16.06 7.23
N ASN A 37 -15.59 16.28 8.41
CA ASN A 37 -16.94 15.85 8.75
C ASN A 37 -18.01 16.45 7.84
N LYS A 38 -17.85 17.69 7.40
CA LYS A 38 -18.76 18.31 6.42
C LYS A 38 -18.73 17.58 5.08
N LEU A 39 -17.58 17.06 4.66
CA LEU A 39 -17.47 16.28 3.42
C LEU A 39 -18.08 14.89 3.57
N ILE A 40 -17.77 14.19 4.67
CA ILE A 40 -18.23 12.81 4.90
C ILE A 40 -19.68 12.71 5.35
N SER A 41 -20.32 13.82 5.77
CA SER A 41 -21.74 13.84 6.15
C SER A 41 -22.67 13.28 5.06
N LYS A 42 -22.24 13.35 3.80
CA LYS A 42 -22.97 12.80 2.65
C LYS A 42 -23.02 11.25 2.64
N VAL A 43 -22.13 10.59 3.38
CA VAL A 43 -22.03 9.13 3.50
C VAL A 43 -22.74 8.63 4.76
N GLU A 44 -23.11 9.53 5.65
CA GLU A 44 -23.76 9.22 6.92
C GLU A 44 -25.02 8.36 6.72
N ILE A 45 -25.18 7.36 7.58
CA ILE A 45 -26.37 6.51 7.58
C ILE A 45 -27.39 7.15 8.51
N ARG A 46 -28.48 7.65 7.93
CA ARG A 46 -29.60 8.13 8.73
C ARG A 46 -30.37 6.95 9.30
N ARG A 47 -30.59 6.97 10.60
CA ARG A 47 -31.40 5.97 11.27
C ARG A 47 -32.85 6.07 10.76
N THR A 48 -33.38 4.97 10.26
CA THR A 48 -34.75 4.88 9.75
C THR A 48 -35.69 4.15 10.71
N SER A 49 -35.14 3.48 11.73
CA SER A 49 -35.90 2.68 12.71
C SER A 49 -35.36 2.89 14.12
N VAL A 50 -36.22 2.84 15.11
CA VAL A 50 -35.85 2.87 16.53
C VAL A 50 -35.26 1.53 16.96
N ALA A 51 -35.61 0.44 16.27
CA ALA A 51 -35.11 -0.89 16.56
C ALA A 51 -33.75 -1.16 15.95
N GLY A 52 -32.90 -1.91 16.67
CA GLY A 52 -31.60 -2.33 16.23
C GLY A 52 -30.46 -1.46 16.76
N ARG A 53 -29.21 -1.91 16.50
CA ARG A 53 -27.99 -1.22 16.90
C ARG A 53 -27.77 0.02 16.04
N ASP A 54 -27.26 1.09 16.64
CA ASP A 54 -26.89 2.29 15.91
C ASP A 54 -25.72 2.01 14.95
N ALA A 55 -25.82 2.60 13.76
CA ALA A 55 -24.72 2.52 12.81
C ALA A 55 -23.54 3.39 13.31
N TYR A 56 -22.34 2.91 13.07
CA TYR A 56 -21.14 3.70 13.31
C TYR A 56 -21.21 5.01 12.49
N SER A 57 -20.71 6.10 13.06
CA SER A 57 -20.65 7.36 12.36
C SER A 57 -19.67 7.31 11.19
N ALA A 58 -19.89 8.12 10.17
CA ALA A 58 -19.00 8.22 9.03
C ALA A 58 -17.59 8.69 9.44
N GLU A 59 -17.47 9.51 10.50
CA GLU A 59 -16.19 9.94 11.05
C GLU A 59 -15.39 8.77 11.62
N VAL A 60 -16.00 7.95 12.47
CA VAL A 60 -15.36 6.75 13.03
C VAL A 60 -14.85 5.85 11.92
N MET A 61 -15.70 5.58 10.93
CA MET A 61 -15.32 4.70 9.82
C MET A 61 -14.23 5.29 8.94
N PHE A 62 -14.23 6.60 8.75
CA PHE A 62 -13.15 7.28 8.03
C PHE A 62 -11.82 7.21 8.79
N ARG A 63 -11.82 7.43 10.11
CA ARG A 63 -10.64 7.28 10.96
C ARG A 63 -10.07 5.86 10.90
N ILE A 64 -10.92 4.84 10.92
CA ILE A 64 -10.54 3.43 10.74
C ILE A 64 -9.83 3.24 9.38
N MET A 65 -10.41 3.75 8.29
CA MET A 65 -9.82 3.64 6.95
C MET A 65 -8.47 4.37 6.84
N LEU A 66 -8.30 5.50 7.53
CA LEU A 66 -7.00 6.18 7.61
C LEU A 66 -5.95 5.32 8.32
N VAL A 67 -6.30 4.71 9.47
CA VAL A 67 -5.40 3.79 10.17
C VAL A 67 -5.03 2.61 9.27
N GLN A 68 -6.00 2.01 8.58
CA GLN A 68 -5.73 0.93 7.63
C GLN A 68 -4.72 1.34 6.54
N ALA A 69 -4.91 2.52 5.97
CA ALA A 69 -4.03 3.03 4.91
C ALA A 69 -2.60 3.25 5.41
N TRP A 70 -2.43 3.87 6.60
CA TRP A 70 -1.11 4.17 7.15
C TRP A 70 -0.36 2.95 7.67
N TYR A 71 -1.08 1.98 8.24
CA TYR A 71 -0.48 0.77 8.80
C TYR A 71 -0.57 -0.44 7.86
N LYS A 72 -1.13 -0.26 6.65
CA LYS A 72 -1.29 -1.30 5.61
C LYS A 72 -2.03 -2.53 6.14
N LEU A 73 -3.11 -2.32 6.89
CA LEU A 73 -3.91 -3.37 7.49
C LEU A 73 -5.04 -3.81 6.57
N SER A 74 -5.28 -5.11 6.49
CA SER A 74 -6.49 -5.66 5.88
C SER A 74 -7.71 -5.42 6.79
N ASP A 75 -8.92 -5.68 6.29
CA ASP A 75 -10.14 -5.51 7.08
C ASP A 75 -10.17 -6.42 8.31
N TYR A 76 -9.72 -7.66 8.17
CA TYR A 76 -9.60 -8.61 9.29
C TYR A 76 -8.55 -8.17 10.32
N GLN A 77 -7.39 -7.75 9.84
CA GLN A 77 -6.34 -7.24 10.74
C GLN A 77 -6.78 -5.97 11.46
N MET A 78 -7.55 -5.10 10.80
CA MET A 78 -8.05 -3.88 11.44
C MET A 78 -9.07 -4.19 12.53
N GLU A 79 -10.00 -5.12 12.29
CA GLU A 79 -10.93 -5.62 13.31
C GLU A 79 -10.16 -6.15 14.54
N GLU A 80 -9.17 -7.01 14.32
CA GLU A 80 -8.33 -7.54 15.37
C GLU A 80 -7.57 -6.44 16.12
N GLN A 81 -6.95 -5.51 15.40
CA GLN A 81 -6.19 -4.41 15.98
C GLN A 81 -7.08 -3.43 16.79
N LEU A 82 -8.32 -3.23 16.39
CA LEU A 82 -9.27 -2.42 17.17
C LEU A 82 -9.59 -3.06 18.52
N VAL A 83 -9.51 -4.39 18.65
CA VAL A 83 -9.73 -5.08 19.93
C VAL A 83 -8.50 -4.92 20.85
N TYR A 84 -7.30 -5.00 20.33
CA TYR A 84 -6.08 -5.09 21.15
C TYR A 84 -5.31 -3.78 21.28
N ASN A 85 -5.48 -2.84 20.35
CA ASN A 85 -4.69 -1.63 20.30
C ASN A 85 -5.46 -0.41 20.83
N THR A 86 -5.17 -0.01 22.05
CA THR A 86 -5.82 1.13 22.71
C THR A 86 -5.56 2.47 22.01
N MET A 87 -4.42 2.62 21.29
CA MET A 87 -4.14 3.81 20.53
C MET A 87 -5.07 3.93 19.31
N PHE A 88 -5.37 2.81 18.65
CA PHE A 88 -6.30 2.81 17.52
C PHE A 88 -7.73 3.06 17.99
N LEU A 89 -8.14 2.47 19.12
CA LEU A 89 -9.43 2.78 19.75
C LEU A 89 -9.58 4.28 20.01
N TRP A 90 -8.56 4.85 20.68
CA TRP A 90 -8.54 6.27 21.01
C TRP A 90 -8.63 7.15 19.76
N PHE A 91 -7.79 6.87 18.75
CA PHE A 91 -7.79 7.64 17.51
C PHE A 91 -9.11 7.52 16.74
N CYS A 92 -9.70 6.35 16.72
CA CYS A 92 -10.98 6.11 16.05
C CYS A 92 -12.20 6.58 16.85
N HIS A 93 -12.02 7.15 18.04
CA HIS A 93 -13.09 7.55 18.95
C HIS A 93 -14.05 6.39 19.28
N LEU A 94 -13.51 5.19 19.45
CA LEU A 94 -14.24 4.02 19.91
C LEU A 94 -14.03 3.83 21.42
N SER A 95 -15.09 3.43 22.12
CA SER A 95 -15.02 3.09 23.55
C SER A 95 -14.65 1.64 23.73
N MET A 96 -13.90 1.34 24.81
CA MET A 96 -13.62 -0.05 25.20
C MET A 96 -14.87 -0.85 25.60
N GLU A 97 -15.93 -0.18 26.03
CA GLU A 97 -17.17 -0.84 26.45
C GLU A 97 -18.05 -1.24 25.28
N ASN A 98 -17.81 -0.67 24.11
CA ASN A 98 -18.62 -0.94 22.93
C ASN A 98 -17.89 -1.92 21.99
N PRO A 99 -18.65 -2.84 21.36
CA PRO A 99 -18.06 -3.68 20.34
C PRO A 99 -17.48 -2.86 19.19
N VAL A 100 -16.34 -3.29 18.67
CA VAL A 100 -15.71 -2.69 17.49
C VAL A 100 -16.41 -3.12 16.19
N PRO A 101 -16.29 -2.34 15.09
CA PRO A 101 -16.83 -2.78 13.81
C PRO A 101 -16.07 -3.99 13.26
N ASP A 102 -16.82 -4.96 12.76
CA ASP A 102 -16.29 -6.13 12.09
C ASP A 102 -15.75 -5.81 10.69
N HIS A 103 -14.94 -6.71 10.14
CA HIS A 103 -14.35 -6.59 8.81
C HIS A 103 -15.40 -6.37 7.71
N SER A 104 -16.58 -7.00 7.83
CA SER A 104 -17.66 -6.87 6.85
C SER A 104 -18.29 -5.46 6.89
N THR A 105 -18.41 -4.89 8.08
CA THR A 105 -18.85 -3.50 8.27
C THR A 105 -17.84 -2.52 7.69
N ILE A 106 -16.54 -2.72 7.94
CA ILE A 106 -15.47 -1.90 7.37
C ILE A 106 -15.52 -1.95 5.84
N CYS A 107 -15.63 -3.13 5.25
CA CYS A 107 -15.75 -3.33 3.80
C CYS A 107 -16.97 -2.60 3.21
N ARG A 108 -18.15 -2.74 3.83
CA ARG A 108 -19.38 -2.06 3.39
C ARG A 108 -19.25 -0.54 3.42
N TRP A 109 -18.64 0.02 4.45
CA TRP A 109 -18.41 1.46 4.54
C TRP A 109 -17.43 1.95 3.48
N ARG A 110 -16.37 1.20 3.19
CA ARG A 110 -15.44 1.52 2.09
C ARG A 110 -16.18 1.60 0.76
N GLY A 111 -17.06 0.63 0.47
CA GLY A 111 -17.93 0.67 -0.70
C GLY A 111 -18.76 1.95 -0.77
N ARG A 112 -19.40 2.37 0.33
CA ARG A 112 -20.18 3.61 0.39
C ARG A 112 -19.35 4.86 0.09
N PHE A 113 -18.15 4.96 0.67
CA PHE A 113 -17.25 6.09 0.39
C PHE A 113 -16.86 6.13 -1.09
N SER A 114 -16.61 4.97 -1.70
CA SER A 114 -16.30 4.83 -3.12
C SER A 114 -17.48 5.22 -4.01
N GLU A 115 -18.69 4.70 -3.75
CA GLU A 115 -19.91 5.03 -4.51
C GLU A 115 -20.22 6.53 -4.51
N LYS A 116 -19.98 7.21 -3.40
CA LYS A 116 -20.18 8.66 -3.27
C LYS A 116 -19.03 9.48 -3.83
N ARG A 117 -17.97 8.86 -4.34
CA ARG A 117 -16.78 9.50 -4.92
C ARG A 117 -16.19 10.60 -4.03
N ILE A 118 -16.09 10.31 -2.72
CA ILE A 118 -15.66 11.30 -1.73
C ILE A 118 -14.15 11.30 -1.52
N TYR A 119 -13.46 10.21 -1.84
CA TYR A 119 -12.02 10.05 -1.59
C TYR A 119 -11.16 11.16 -2.17
N GLU A 120 -11.40 11.57 -3.42
CA GLU A 120 -10.66 12.66 -4.05
C GLU A 120 -10.82 13.99 -3.30
N LYS A 121 -12.06 14.32 -2.87
CA LYS A 121 -12.33 15.53 -2.11
C LYS A 121 -11.70 15.50 -0.73
N LEU A 122 -11.69 14.34 -0.08
CA LEU A 122 -11.04 14.14 1.21
C LEU A 122 -9.53 14.29 1.08
N LEU A 123 -8.94 13.71 0.04
CA LEU A 123 -7.49 13.81 -0.23
C LEU A 123 -7.10 15.28 -0.50
N GLN A 124 -7.89 15.99 -1.32
CA GLN A 124 -7.67 17.42 -1.58
C GLN A 124 -7.75 18.25 -0.30
N GLU A 125 -8.76 18.00 0.55
CA GLU A 125 -8.91 18.74 1.82
C GLU A 125 -7.77 18.44 2.78
N ILE A 126 -7.36 17.17 2.92
CA ILE A 126 -6.22 16.78 3.76
C ILE A 126 -4.94 17.46 3.25
N ASN A 127 -4.65 17.38 1.96
CA ASN A 127 -3.48 18.02 1.37
C ASN A 127 -3.51 19.54 1.55
N HIS A 128 -4.68 20.17 1.44
CA HIS A 128 -4.85 21.59 1.70
C HIS A 128 -4.55 21.95 3.17
N GLN A 129 -5.00 21.11 4.11
CA GLN A 129 -4.73 21.33 5.52
C GLN A 129 -3.24 21.14 5.84
N LEU A 130 -2.62 20.10 5.30
CA LEU A 130 -1.17 19.83 5.46
C LEU A 130 -0.32 20.97 4.90
N SER A 131 -0.71 21.53 3.76
CA SER A 131 0.03 22.64 3.15
C SER A 131 0.02 23.93 4.00
N LYS A 132 -0.99 24.13 4.86
CA LYS A 132 -1.04 25.25 5.82
C LYS A 132 0.00 25.11 6.95
N HIS A 133 0.44 23.92 7.20
CA HIS A 133 1.48 23.60 8.18
C HIS A 133 2.86 23.42 7.54
N ASP A 134 3.05 23.96 6.32
CA ASP A 134 4.28 23.83 5.51
C ASP A 134 4.67 22.37 5.19
N ILE A 135 3.76 21.44 5.40
CA ILE A 135 3.92 20.04 5.02
C ILE A 135 3.40 19.92 3.57
N ARG A 136 4.32 19.89 2.61
CA ARG A 136 3.99 19.61 1.22
C ARG A 136 4.28 18.16 0.93
N ILE A 137 3.24 17.42 0.54
CA ILE A 137 3.42 16.14 -0.12
C ILE A 137 3.85 16.49 -1.56
N THR A 138 5.16 16.56 -1.78
CA THR A 138 5.67 16.56 -3.14
C THR A 138 5.31 15.21 -3.71
N GLU A 139 4.54 15.20 -4.81
CA GLU A 139 4.21 14.00 -5.56
C GLU A 139 5.51 13.31 -5.96
N GLY A 140 6.01 12.46 -5.08
CA GLY A 140 7.04 11.51 -5.42
C GLY A 140 6.33 10.35 -6.10
N VAL A 141 6.43 10.26 -7.41
CA VAL A 141 6.15 9.00 -8.09
C VAL A 141 7.19 8.02 -7.57
N ILE A 142 6.79 7.18 -6.62
CA ILE A 142 7.59 6.01 -6.25
C ILE A 142 7.48 5.06 -7.42
N VAL A 143 8.40 5.21 -8.37
CA VAL A 143 8.59 4.24 -9.45
C VAL A 143 9.32 3.07 -8.83
N ASP A 144 8.57 2.14 -8.25
CA ASP A 144 9.13 0.84 -7.89
C ASP A 144 9.29 0.02 -9.18
N ALA A 145 10.51 0.01 -9.69
CA ALA A 145 10.86 -0.84 -10.82
C ALA A 145 10.98 -2.28 -10.34
N THR A 146 9.88 -2.99 -10.33
CA THR A 146 9.86 -4.43 -10.07
C THR A 146 10.42 -5.17 -11.27
N LEU A 147 11.47 -5.95 -11.06
CA LEU A 147 12.00 -6.85 -12.09
C LEU A 147 11.23 -8.18 -12.01
N VAL A 148 10.53 -8.51 -13.08
CA VAL A 148 9.85 -9.79 -13.23
C VAL A 148 10.71 -10.70 -14.09
N GLU A 149 11.14 -11.84 -13.55
CA GLU A 149 11.93 -12.81 -14.28
C GLU A 149 11.07 -13.51 -15.34
N SER A 150 11.58 -13.59 -16.56
CA SER A 150 10.97 -14.38 -17.62
C SER A 150 11.42 -15.85 -17.52
N HIS A 151 10.48 -16.78 -17.60
CA HIS A 151 10.77 -18.21 -17.69
C HIS A 151 11.40 -18.62 -19.03
N ALA A 152 11.31 -17.77 -20.03
CA ALA A 152 11.87 -17.99 -21.38
C ALA A 152 13.33 -17.53 -21.48
N ARG A 153 14.14 -17.79 -20.46
CA ARG A 153 15.55 -17.43 -20.43
C ARG A 153 16.29 -18.08 -21.61
N PRO A 154 17.04 -17.32 -22.44
CA PRO A 154 17.83 -17.89 -23.53
C PRO A 154 18.86 -18.87 -22.96
N ARG A 155 19.01 -20.01 -23.61
CA ARG A 155 20.01 -21.00 -23.21
C ARG A 155 21.41 -20.40 -23.34
N ARG A 156 22.29 -20.78 -22.46
CA ARG A 156 23.70 -20.37 -22.47
C ARG A 156 24.31 -20.81 -23.81
N LYS A 157 25.07 -19.95 -24.46
CA LYS A 157 25.83 -20.31 -25.65
C LYS A 157 26.75 -21.48 -25.29
N GLU A 158 26.55 -22.65 -25.87
CA GLU A 158 27.51 -23.72 -25.84
C GLU A 158 28.51 -23.43 -26.96
N PHE A 159 29.76 -23.25 -26.61
CA PHE A 159 30.85 -23.24 -27.57
C PHE A 159 31.11 -24.70 -27.91
N ILE A 160 30.78 -25.09 -29.12
CA ILE A 160 31.20 -26.36 -29.68
C ILE A 160 32.63 -26.14 -30.13
N GLU A 161 33.60 -26.72 -29.42
CA GLU A 161 34.95 -26.85 -29.92
C GLU A 161 34.89 -27.87 -31.05
N THR A 162 35.03 -27.39 -32.26
CA THR A 162 35.20 -28.29 -33.43
C THR A 162 36.66 -28.67 -33.48
N GLU A 163 36.91 -29.98 -33.60
CA GLU A 163 38.24 -30.54 -33.81
C GLU A 163 38.91 -29.94 -35.02
N PRO A 164 40.23 -29.77 -35.04
CA PRO A 164 40.96 -29.19 -36.16
C PRO A 164 40.86 -30.11 -37.35
N VAL A 165 40.26 -29.58 -38.45
CA VAL A 165 40.25 -30.29 -39.71
C VAL A 165 41.53 -29.93 -40.51
N GLY A 166 42.30 -30.96 -40.73
CA GLY A 166 43.05 -31.09 -41.97
C GLY A 166 44.47 -30.59 -42.03
N ASP A 167 45.23 -31.56 -42.24
CA ASP A 167 46.51 -31.63 -42.91
C ASP A 167 46.84 -30.39 -43.78
N ASP A 168 47.68 -29.52 -43.21
CA ASP A 168 48.78 -28.92 -43.96
C ASP A 168 49.75 -28.32 -42.95
N GLU A 169 50.94 -28.84 -42.95
CA GLU A 169 52.04 -28.57 -42.05
C GLU A 169 52.57 -27.16 -42.24
N ILE A 170 52.20 -26.26 -41.31
CA ILE A 170 53.03 -25.10 -40.96
C ILE A 170 53.20 -25.10 -39.44
N PRO A 171 54.41 -25.30 -38.92
CA PRO A 171 54.62 -25.34 -37.48
C PRO A 171 54.43 -23.94 -36.89
N GLY A 172 53.42 -23.78 -36.06
CA GLY A 172 53.27 -22.59 -35.20
C GLY A 172 52.01 -21.74 -35.37
N GLN A 173 51.07 -22.05 -36.27
CA GLN A 173 49.80 -21.31 -36.32
C GLN A 173 48.62 -22.28 -36.28
N THR A 174 47.97 -22.36 -35.12
CA THR A 174 46.66 -23.01 -34.99
C THR A 174 45.58 -22.02 -35.41
N THR A 175 45.09 -22.21 -36.64
CA THR A 175 43.97 -21.39 -37.14
C THR A 175 42.66 -22.01 -36.65
N PHE A 176 42.00 -21.40 -35.70
CA PHE A 176 40.66 -21.76 -35.29
C PHE A 176 39.68 -21.13 -36.27
N GLN A 177 38.98 -21.91 -37.06
CA GLN A 177 37.80 -21.40 -37.79
C GLN A 177 36.62 -21.35 -36.83
N ALA A 178 36.14 -20.13 -36.58
CA ALA A 178 34.93 -19.91 -35.84
C ALA A 178 33.73 -20.35 -36.67
N THR A 179 33.16 -21.50 -36.38
CA THR A 179 31.92 -21.94 -36.99
C THR A 179 30.73 -21.20 -36.30
N GLU A 180 29.78 -20.82 -37.11
CA GLU A 180 28.62 -19.97 -36.84
C GLU A 180 28.04 -20.09 -35.43
N LEU A 181 27.95 -18.91 -34.82
CA LEU A 181 27.21 -18.71 -33.56
C LEU A 181 25.71 -18.80 -33.87
N THR A 182 25.09 -19.94 -33.72
CA THR A 182 23.64 -20.04 -33.67
C THR A 182 23.17 -19.34 -32.37
N VAL A 183 22.75 -18.11 -32.52
CA VAL A 183 22.05 -17.38 -31.46
C VAL A 183 20.62 -17.91 -31.49
N GLU A 184 20.25 -18.84 -30.57
CA GLU A 184 18.87 -19.13 -30.31
C GLU A 184 18.21 -17.85 -29.78
N GLU A 185 17.33 -17.28 -30.60
CA GLU A 185 16.50 -16.18 -30.20
C GLU A 185 15.61 -16.61 -29.02
N SER A 186 15.51 -15.77 -28.00
CA SER A 186 14.60 -16.02 -26.89
C SER A 186 13.18 -16.21 -27.43
N LYS A 187 12.45 -17.18 -26.88
CA LYS A 187 11.01 -17.38 -27.16
C LYS A 187 10.16 -16.18 -26.71
N ASP A 188 10.76 -15.23 -26.02
CA ASP A 188 10.13 -14.05 -25.47
C ASP A 188 10.85 -12.80 -25.98
N PRO A 189 10.36 -12.20 -27.09
CA PRO A 189 11.03 -11.07 -27.75
C PRO A 189 10.99 -9.77 -26.93
N GLU A 190 10.11 -9.68 -25.93
CA GLU A 190 9.98 -8.48 -25.10
C GLU A 190 10.87 -8.53 -23.86
N ALA A 191 11.32 -9.70 -23.42
CA ALA A 191 12.21 -9.86 -22.29
C ALA A 191 13.65 -9.44 -22.64
N ARG A 192 14.33 -8.79 -21.71
CA ARG A 192 15.70 -8.30 -21.86
C ARG A 192 16.56 -8.62 -20.65
N TRP A 193 17.88 -8.59 -20.82
CA TRP A 193 18.82 -8.69 -19.72
C TRP A 193 18.86 -7.38 -18.92
N LEU A 194 18.53 -7.46 -17.65
CA LEU A 194 18.49 -6.33 -16.70
C LEU A 194 19.49 -6.60 -15.59
N LYS A 195 20.21 -5.57 -15.14
CA LYS A 195 21.18 -5.66 -14.05
C LYS A 195 20.64 -4.98 -12.79
N LYS A 196 20.58 -5.73 -11.68
CA LYS A 196 20.24 -5.18 -10.36
C LYS A 196 21.36 -5.52 -9.37
N GLY A 197 22.20 -4.54 -9.05
CA GLY A 197 23.44 -4.79 -8.28
C GLY A 197 24.39 -5.74 -9.03
N ASN A 198 24.78 -6.83 -8.37
CA ASN A 198 25.67 -7.85 -8.96
C ASN A 198 24.93 -8.99 -9.68
N LYS A 199 23.60 -8.95 -9.74
CA LYS A 199 22.79 -9.98 -10.40
C LYS A 199 22.27 -9.50 -11.74
N SER A 200 22.42 -10.35 -12.77
CA SER A 200 21.80 -10.18 -14.08
C SER A 200 20.54 -11.03 -14.15
N ILE A 201 19.42 -10.43 -14.47
CA ILE A 201 18.10 -11.04 -14.53
C ILE A 201 17.57 -10.87 -15.96
N TYR A 202 17.08 -11.94 -16.56
CA TYR A 202 16.38 -11.87 -17.84
C TYR A 202 14.89 -11.75 -17.59
N GLY A 203 14.26 -10.70 -18.08
CA GLY A 203 12.87 -10.43 -17.78
C GLY A 203 12.42 -9.03 -18.17
N TYR A 204 11.38 -8.55 -17.50
CA TYR A 204 10.74 -7.28 -17.76
C TYR A 204 11.00 -6.28 -16.64
N LYS A 205 11.04 -5.01 -17.02
CA LYS A 205 11.02 -3.90 -16.06
C LYS A 205 9.58 -3.38 -15.97
N GLY A 206 8.85 -3.82 -14.96
CA GLY A 206 7.53 -3.26 -14.63
C GLY A 206 7.72 -1.92 -13.92
N VAL A 207 7.02 -0.89 -14.38
CA VAL A 207 6.91 0.41 -13.70
C VAL A 207 5.47 0.49 -13.21
N ALA A 208 5.25 0.29 -11.91
CA ALA A 208 3.98 0.58 -11.29
C ALA A 208 3.97 2.06 -10.92
N GLY A 209 3.22 2.86 -11.65
CA GLY A 209 2.85 4.21 -11.25
C GLY A 209 1.66 4.12 -10.27
N ILE A 210 1.82 4.64 -9.07
CA ILE A 210 0.72 4.88 -8.12
C ILE A 210 0.42 6.37 -8.13
#